data_b50611cf14ca8f47ec7210deabebaed9
#
_entry.id   b50611cf14ca8f47ec7210deabebaed9
#
_cell.length_a   1.000
_cell.length_b   1.000
_cell.length_c   1.000
_cell.angle_alpha   90.00
_cell.angle_beta   90.00
_cell.angle_gamma   90.00
#
_symmetry.space_group_name_H-M   'P 1'
#
loop_
_entity.id
_entity.type
_entity.pdbx_description
1 polymer ?
#
loop_
_entity_poly.entity_id
_entity_poly.type
_entity_poly.pdbx_seq_one_letter_code
_entity_poly.pdbx_strand_id
1 'polypeptide(L)'
;MAANRPAIFAVPAAAALLLWPALLNGYPIVFADTGTYLSQAIHLYAGWDRPVFYSLFMLPLHATVTLWPVVVAQALMTAWLLWLACRVLAPGSSGWVFVAGVAVLSVCTWLPWIVCELMPDMFTPLLVLVLCLLTFVPERLTGRERVLLVGLATFMIASQQSSVPLACVLAPVLAATGAAIGGPDRPHRHQDKRRAAKVCATGVAFHSPSWPGLA
;
A
#
# COMPACT_ATOMS: atom_id res chain seq x y z
N MET A 1 -9.98 -8.73 15.92
CA MET A 1 -8.83 -9.35 15.18
C MET A 1 -9.20 -10.44 14.16
N ALA A 2 -10.45 -10.50 13.69
CA ALA A 2 -10.90 -11.60 12.78
C ALA A 2 -10.98 -11.21 11.28
N ALA A 3 -10.52 -10.03 10.88
CA ALA A 3 -10.78 -9.46 9.55
C ALA A 3 -9.74 -9.77 8.47
N ASN A 4 -8.72 -10.57 8.74
CA ASN A 4 -7.58 -10.70 7.80
C ASN A 4 -7.51 -12.03 7.02
N ARG A 5 -8.44 -12.95 7.23
CA ARG A 5 -8.44 -14.24 6.49
C ARG A 5 -8.69 -14.10 4.98
N PRO A 6 -9.58 -13.22 4.49
CA PRO A 6 -9.77 -13.06 3.04
C PRO A 6 -8.57 -12.48 2.30
N ALA A 7 -7.74 -11.66 2.95
CA ALA A 7 -6.56 -11.05 2.31
C ALA A 7 -5.49 -12.08 1.90
N ILE A 8 -5.33 -13.16 2.67
CA ILE A 8 -4.28 -14.18 2.44
C ILE A 8 -4.47 -14.87 1.08
N PHE A 9 -5.70 -15.12 0.65
CA PHE A 9 -5.99 -15.75 -0.65
C PHE A 9 -6.31 -14.73 -1.74
N ALA A 10 -6.96 -13.61 -1.38
CA ALA A 10 -7.42 -12.63 -2.36
C ALA A 10 -6.26 -11.86 -3.01
N VAL A 11 -5.21 -11.51 -2.24
CA VAL A 11 -4.04 -10.78 -2.79
C VAL A 11 -3.24 -11.64 -3.76
N PRO A 12 -2.85 -12.90 -3.46
CA PRO A 12 -2.19 -13.76 -4.43
C PRO A 12 -3.04 -14.04 -5.68
N ALA A 13 -4.36 -14.26 -5.52
CA ALA A 13 -5.27 -14.47 -6.65
C ALA A 13 -5.33 -13.22 -7.55
N ALA A 14 -5.42 -12.03 -6.96
CA ALA A 14 -5.39 -10.77 -7.70
C ALA A 14 -4.03 -10.55 -8.40
N ALA A 15 -2.91 -10.88 -7.73
CA ALA A 15 -1.59 -10.80 -8.35
C ALA A 15 -1.48 -11.75 -9.55
N ALA A 16 -1.99 -12.97 -9.46
CA ALA A 16 -2.01 -13.92 -10.57
C ALA A 16 -2.81 -13.38 -11.77
N LEU A 17 -3.94 -12.69 -11.51
CA LEU A 17 -4.73 -12.03 -12.56
C LEU A 17 -4.00 -10.86 -13.25
N LEU A 18 -2.95 -10.32 -12.66
CA LEU A 18 -2.15 -9.26 -13.28
C LEU A 18 -0.97 -9.79 -14.10
N LEU A 19 -0.66 -11.09 -14.00
CA LEU A 19 0.52 -11.68 -14.66
C LEU A 19 0.25 -12.24 -16.07
N TRP A 20 -1.00 -12.24 -16.54
CA TRP A 20 -1.36 -12.87 -17.82
C TRP A 20 -0.58 -12.34 -19.02
N PRO A 21 -0.18 -11.03 -19.13
CA PRO A 21 0.61 -10.60 -20.29
C PRO A 21 2.00 -11.25 -20.31
N ALA A 22 2.67 -11.37 -19.17
CA ALA A 22 3.95 -12.06 -19.08
C ALA A 22 3.82 -13.56 -19.38
N LEU A 23 2.71 -14.18 -18.93
CA LEU A 23 2.43 -15.59 -19.21
C LEU A 23 2.15 -15.83 -20.72
N LEU A 24 1.39 -14.95 -21.39
CA LEU A 24 1.17 -15.02 -22.83
C LEU A 24 2.46 -14.79 -23.63
N ASN A 25 3.32 -13.88 -23.15
CA ASN A 25 4.60 -13.61 -23.77
C ASN A 25 5.63 -14.74 -23.52
N GLY A 26 5.37 -15.64 -22.58
CA GLY A 26 6.28 -16.70 -22.16
C GLY A 26 7.43 -16.22 -21.27
N TYR A 27 7.58 -14.89 -21.10
CA TYR A 27 8.61 -14.25 -20.29
C TYR A 27 8.15 -12.85 -19.83
N PRO A 28 8.69 -12.31 -18.70
CA PRO A 28 8.48 -10.92 -18.30
C PRO A 28 8.78 -9.94 -19.44
N ILE A 29 8.00 -8.86 -19.52
CA ILE A 29 8.16 -7.88 -20.59
C ILE A 29 9.41 -7.04 -20.30
N VAL A 30 10.33 -7.01 -21.24
CA VAL A 30 11.58 -6.26 -21.15
C VAL A 30 11.53 -5.02 -22.05
N PHE A 31 12.20 -3.97 -21.63
CA PHE A 31 12.35 -2.72 -22.36
C PHE A 31 13.84 -2.41 -22.56
N ALA A 32 14.17 -1.40 -23.36
CA ALA A 32 15.56 -1.03 -23.59
C ALA A 32 16.32 -0.75 -22.28
N ASP A 33 15.68 -0.06 -21.33
CA ASP A 33 16.26 0.33 -20.05
C ASP A 33 16.38 -0.82 -19.04
N THR A 34 15.61 -1.91 -19.23
CA THR A 34 15.68 -3.11 -18.36
C THR A 34 17.10 -3.67 -18.33
N GLY A 35 17.82 -3.62 -19.46
CA GLY A 35 19.21 -4.05 -19.52
C GLY A 35 20.14 -3.26 -18.61
N THR A 36 19.95 -1.94 -18.50
CA THR A 36 20.72 -1.08 -17.62
C THR A 36 20.46 -1.44 -16.14
N TYR A 37 19.21 -1.58 -15.73
CA TYR A 37 18.86 -1.96 -14.36
C TYR A 37 19.40 -3.35 -14.00
N LEU A 38 19.31 -4.30 -14.90
CA LEU A 38 19.83 -5.66 -14.69
C LEU A 38 21.36 -5.66 -14.61
N SER A 39 22.04 -4.91 -15.47
CA SER A 39 23.51 -4.74 -15.42
C SER A 39 23.96 -4.13 -14.09
N GLN A 40 23.28 -3.08 -13.63
CA GLN A 40 23.54 -2.47 -12.33
C GLN A 40 23.32 -3.48 -11.18
N ALA A 41 22.28 -4.32 -11.25
CA ALA A 41 22.01 -5.34 -10.25
C ALA A 41 23.09 -6.43 -10.21
N ILE A 42 23.55 -6.91 -11.37
CA ILE A 42 24.54 -8.00 -11.47
C ILE A 42 25.95 -7.51 -11.10
N HIS A 43 26.34 -6.35 -11.61
CA HIS A 43 27.70 -5.84 -11.45
C HIS A 43 27.87 -4.90 -10.24
N LEU A 44 26.79 -4.62 -9.50
CA LEU A 44 26.78 -3.80 -8.27
C LEU A 44 27.42 -2.42 -8.45
N TYR A 45 27.11 -1.74 -9.55
CA TYR A 45 27.56 -0.35 -9.78
C TYR A 45 26.37 0.62 -9.85
N ALA A 46 26.62 1.88 -9.49
CA ALA A 46 25.67 2.94 -9.67
C ALA A 46 25.90 3.64 -11.02
N GLY A 47 24.93 3.47 -11.95
CA GLY A 47 24.95 4.20 -13.21
C GLY A 47 24.64 5.69 -12.99
N TRP A 48 25.07 6.53 -13.92
CA TRP A 48 24.80 7.97 -13.88
C TRP A 48 23.46 8.33 -14.53
N ASP A 49 22.91 7.45 -15.38
CA ASP A 49 21.72 7.69 -16.20
C ASP A 49 20.43 7.16 -15.55
N ARG A 50 20.52 6.16 -14.67
CA ARG A 50 19.35 5.52 -14.03
C ARG A 50 19.55 5.33 -12.52
N PRO A 51 18.51 5.59 -11.70
CA PRO A 51 18.56 5.35 -10.26
C PRO A 51 18.83 3.88 -9.94
N VAL A 52 19.74 3.63 -9.00
CA VAL A 52 20.14 2.27 -8.59
C VAL A 52 19.08 1.52 -7.79
N PHE A 53 18.08 2.23 -7.23
CA PHE A 53 17.13 1.63 -6.29
C PHE A 53 16.27 0.53 -6.91
N TYR A 54 15.87 0.66 -8.18
CA TYR A 54 15.16 -0.41 -8.87
C TYR A 54 16.08 -1.63 -9.11
N SER A 55 17.34 -1.42 -9.41
CA SER A 55 18.34 -2.48 -9.55
C SER A 55 18.56 -3.21 -8.23
N LEU A 56 18.55 -2.48 -7.10
CA LEU A 56 18.61 -3.08 -5.77
C LEU A 56 17.35 -3.90 -5.42
N PHE A 57 16.19 -3.51 -5.93
CA PHE A 57 14.96 -4.31 -5.82
C PHE A 57 15.06 -5.59 -6.64
N MET A 58 15.63 -5.54 -7.85
CA MET A 58 15.82 -6.70 -8.70
C MET A 58 16.86 -7.66 -8.12
N LEU A 59 17.90 -7.16 -7.46
CA LEU A 59 19.06 -7.91 -7.00
C LEU A 59 18.72 -9.20 -6.22
N PRO A 60 17.92 -9.16 -5.14
CA PRO A 60 17.58 -10.38 -4.40
C PRO A 60 16.59 -11.29 -5.16
N LEU A 61 15.87 -10.74 -6.15
CA LEU A 61 14.76 -11.43 -6.81
C LEU A 61 15.19 -12.16 -8.08
N HIS A 62 16.18 -11.64 -8.83
CA HIS A 62 16.59 -12.30 -10.09
C HIS A 62 17.51 -13.53 -9.84
N ALA A 63 18.20 -13.58 -8.69
CA ALA A 63 19.08 -14.68 -8.27
C ALA A 63 20.03 -15.18 -9.39
N THR A 64 20.37 -14.36 -10.38
CA THR A 64 21.13 -14.68 -11.61
C THR A 64 20.53 -15.79 -12.50
N VAL A 65 19.30 -16.24 -12.19
CA VAL A 65 18.64 -17.38 -12.87
C VAL A 65 17.46 -16.93 -13.73
N THR A 66 16.56 -16.08 -13.17
CA THR A 66 15.33 -15.73 -13.85
C THR A 66 14.77 -14.40 -13.34
N LEU A 67 14.02 -13.69 -14.18
CA LEU A 67 13.35 -12.42 -13.83
C LEU A 67 11.90 -12.59 -13.37
N TRP A 68 11.35 -13.80 -13.40
CA TRP A 68 9.98 -14.07 -12.94
C TRP A 68 9.69 -13.62 -11.50
N PRO A 69 10.59 -13.83 -10.51
CA PRO A 69 10.32 -13.35 -9.15
C PRO A 69 10.16 -11.83 -9.06
N VAL A 70 10.79 -11.06 -9.95
CA VAL A 70 10.67 -9.60 -9.98
C VAL A 70 9.24 -9.20 -10.34
N VAL A 71 8.68 -9.69 -11.44
CA VAL A 71 7.30 -9.35 -11.84
C VAL A 71 6.26 -9.94 -10.88
N VAL A 72 6.52 -11.09 -10.28
CA VAL A 72 5.67 -11.65 -9.23
C VAL A 72 5.64 -10.71 -8.01
N ALA A 73 6.80 -10.19 -7.58
CA ALA A 73 6.87 -9.23 -6.49
C ALA A 73 6.15 -7.90 -6.85
N GLN A 74 6.30 -7.42 -8.09
CA GLN A 74 5.57 -6.26 -8.61
C GLN A 74 4.05 -6.48 -8.56
N ALA A 75 3.58 -7.64 -9.04
CA ALA A 75 2.16 -8.00 -9.02
C ALA A 75 1.60 -8.12 -7.60
N LEU A 76 2.34 -8.75 -6.68
CA LEU A 76 1.96 -8.87 -5.28
C LEU A 76 1.88 -7.50 -4.58
N MET A 77 2.85 -6.63 -4.82
CA MET A 77 2.86 -5.27 -4.28
C MET A 77 1.67 -4.46 -4.81
N THR A 78 1.41 -4.52 -6.10
CA THR A 78 0.25 -3.86 -6.73
C THR A 78 -1.05 -4.39 -6.16
N ALA A 79 -1.24 -5.71 -6.12
CA ALA A 79 -2.43 -6.35 -5.57
C ALA A 79 -2.64 -6.01 -4.09
N TRP A 80 -1.56 -5.95 -3.30
CA TRP A 80 -1.64 -5.56 -1.89
C TRP A 80 -2.07 -4.10 -1.71
N LEU A 81 -1.54 -3.17 -2.50
CA LEU A 81 -1.95 -1.75 -2.47
C LEU A 81 -3.40 -1.58 -2.91
N LEU A 82 -3.83 -2.28 -3.96
CA LEU A 82 -5.23 -2.28 -4.40
C LEU A 82 -6.15 -2.88 -3.33
N TRP A 83 -5.73 -3.97 -2.66
CA TRP A 83 -6.46 -4.53 -1.53
C TRP A 83 -6.61 -3.54 -0.38
N LEU A 84 -5.52 -2.85 -0.04
CA LEU A 84 -5.53 -1.85 1.01
C LEU A 84 -6.48 -0.70 0.66
N ALA A 85 -6.44 -0.21 -0.57
CA ALA A 85 -7.35 0.81 -1.09
C ALA A 85 -8.81 0.33 -1.05
N CYS A 86 -9.10 -0.87 -1.54
CA CYS A 86 -10.44 -1.46 -1.52
C CYS A 86 -10.97 -1.58 -0.07
N ARG A 87 -10.17 -2.09 0.86
CA ARG A 87 -10.54 -2.22 2.28
C ARG A 87 -10.88 -0.88 2.92
N VAL A 88 -10.14 0.17 2.54
CA VAL A 88 -10.30 1.50 3.11
C VAL A 88 -11.47 2.25 2.49
N LEU A 89 -11.64 2.17 1.17
CA LEU A 89 -12.67 2.91 0.43
C LEU A 89 -14.04 2.21 0.47
N ALA A 90 -14.04 0.87 0.45
CA ALA A 90 -15.25 0.04 0.47
C ALA A 90 -15.22 -0.95 1.66
N PRO A 91 -15.38 -0.46 2.89
CA PRO A 91 -15.34 -1.32 4.08
C PRO A 91 -16.48 -2.34 4.04
N GLY A 92 -16.15 -3.61 4.30
CA GLY A 92 -17.11 -4.71 4.25
C GLY A 92 -17.16 -5.47 2.92
N SER A 93 -16.42 -5.04 1.90
CA SER A 93 -16.28 -5.80 0.66
C SER A 93 -15.66 -7.17 0.91
N SER A 94 -16.23 -8.20 0.31
CA SER A 94 -15.67 -9.55 0.38
C SER A 94 -14.41 -9.67 -0.46
N GLY A 95 -13.54 -10.65 -0.14
CA GLY A 95 -12.35 -10.93 -0.94
C GLY A 95 -12.68 -11.24 -2.41
N TRP A 96 -13.82 -11.85 -2.68
CA TRP A 96 -14.29 -12.16 -4.04
C TRP A 96 -14.65 -10.90 -4.84
N VAL A 97 -15.29 -9.92 -4.21
CA VAL A 97 -15.59 -8.62 -4.85
C VAL A 97 -14.29 -7.91 -5.22
N PHE A 98 -13.29 -7.96 -4.36
CA PHE A 98 -11.97 -7.44 -4.67
C PHE A 98 -11.33 -8.15 -5.86
N VAL A 99 -11.29 -9.50 -5.86
CA VAL A 99 -10.70 -10.27 -6.97
C VAL A 99 -11.43 -10.01 -8.28
N ALA A 100 -12.78 -9.95 -8.25
CA ALA A 100 -13.59 -9.59 -9.43
C ALA A 100 -13.27 -8.16 -9.92
N GLY A 101 -13.11 -7.20 -9.01
CA GLY A 101 -12.70 -5.84 -9.35
C GLY A 101 -11.32 -5.78 -10.02
N VAL A 102 -10.34 -6.54 -9.49
CA VAL A 102 -9.02 -6.64 -10.13
C VAL A 102 -9.10 -7.36 -11.47
N ALA A 103 -9.96 -8.37 -11.64
CA ALA A 103 -10.17 -9.02 -12.93
C ALA A 103 -10.70 -8.03 -13.97
N VAL A 104 -11.66 -7.18 -13.61
CA VAL A 104 -12.17 -6.12 -14.49
C VAL A 104 -11.06 -5.12 -14.82
N LEU A 105 -10.28 -4.65 -13.83
CA LEU A 105 -9.15 -3.76 -14.06
C LEU A 105 -8.11 -4.41 -14.97
N SER A 106 -7.84 -5.69 -14.80
CA SER A 106 -6.86 -6.44 -15.59
C SER A 106 -7.25 -6.56 -17.07
N VAL A 107 -8.55 -6.64 -17.38
CA VAL A 107 -9.02 -6.73 -18.77
C VAL A 107 -9.27 -5.37 -19.40
N CYS A 108 -9.78 -4.40 -18.60
CA CYS A 108 -10.23 -3.11 -19.10
C CYS A 108 -9.15 -2.02 -19.08
N THR A 109 -7.99 -2.26 -18.47
CA THR A 109 -6.95 -1.24 -18.30
C THR A 109 -5.58 -1.73 -18.74
N TRP A 110 -4.63 -0.79 -18.82
CA TRP A 110 -3.22 -1.07 -19.12
C TRP A 110 -2.43 -1.62 -17.91
N LEU A 111 -3.07 -1.73 -16.75
CA LEU A 111 -2.43 -2.12 -15.50
C LEU A 111 -1.60 -3.41 -15.58
N PRO A 112 -2.11 -4.55 -16.11
CA PRO A 112 -1.34 -5.80 -16.14
C PRO A 112 -0.09 -5.72 -17.04
N TRP A 113 -0.14 -4.92 -18.11
CA TRP A 113 1.02 -4.71 -18.97
C TRP A 113 2.14 -4.00 -18.25
N ILE A 114 1.83 -2.88 -17.56
CA ILE A 114 2.80 -2.12 -16.76
C ILE A 114 3.35 -2.97 -15.61
N VAL A 115 2.52 -3.80 -14.98
CA VAL A 115 2.95 -4.69 -13.88
C VAL A 115 3.89 -5.79 -14.38
N CYS A 116 3.70 -6.28 -15.61
CA CYS A 116 4.55 -7.31 -16.22
C CYS A 116 5.83 -6.76 -16.82
N GLU A 117 5.97 -5.46 -16.93
CA GLU A 117 7.14 -4.79 -17.46
C GLU A 117 8.23 -4.66 -16.37
N LEU A 118 9.47 -4.98 -16.75
CA LEU A 118 10.63 -4.89 -15.84
C LEU A 118 11.19 -3.46 -15.86
N MET A 119 10.36 -2.53 -15.36
CA MET A 119 10.63 -1.09 -15.31
C MET A 119 10.09 -0.49 -14.00
N PRO A 120 10.68 0.61 -13.51
CA PRO A 120 10.17 1.32 -12.34
C PRO A 120 8.91 2.15 -12.63
N ASP A 121 8.44 2.23 -13.88
CA ASP A 121 7.31 3.08 -14.30
C ASP A 121 6.01 2.72 -13.59
N MET A 122 5.82 1.44 -13.23
CA MET A 122 4.71 0.99 -12.42
C MET A 122 4.64 1.67 -11.04
N PHE A 123 5.76 2.14 -10.52
CA PHE A 123 5.80 2.78 -9.20
C PHE A 123 5.15 4.17 -9.20
N THR A 124 5.10 4.85 -10.33
CA THR A 124 4.50 6.19 -10.43
C THR A 124 2.99 6.19 -10.09
N PRO A 125 2.13 5.40 -10.74
CA PRO A 125 0.72 5.34 -10.37
C PRO A 125 0.49 4.76 -8.97
N LEU A 126 1.33 3.82 -8.52
CA LEU A 126 1.24 3.29 -7.17
C LEU A 126 1.64 4.32 -6.11
N LEU A 127 2.62 5.18 -6.40
CA LEU A 127 2.99 6.31 -5.53
C LEU A 127 1.80 7.25 -5.33
N VAL A 128 1.08 7.61 -6.39
CA VAL A 128 -0.13 8.44 -6.29
C VAL A 128 -1.15 7.78 -5.36
N LEU A 129 -1.41 6.48 -5.54
CA LEU A 129 -2.32 5.74 -4.67
C LEU A 129 -1.87 5.74 -3.21
N VAL A 130 -0.58 5.51 -2.95
CA VAL A 130 0.00 5.53 -1.60
C VAL A 130 -0.14 6.91 -0.96
N LEU A 131 0.17 7.99 -1.69
CA LEU A 131 0.02 9.36 -1.18
C LEU A 131 -1.45 9.69 -0.89
N CYS A 132 -2.38 9.28 -1.75
CA CYS A 132 -3.81 9.44 -1.48
C CYS A 132 -4.26 8.70 -0.21
N LEU A 133 -3.83 7.45 -0.02
CA LEU A 133 -4.16 6.68 1.18
C LEU A 133 -3.61 7.33 2.46
N LEU A 134 -2.36 7.78 2.43
CA LEU A 134 -1.71 8.44 3.57
C LEU A 134 -2.37 9.77 3.93
N THR A 135 -2.88 10.50 2.94
CA THR A 135 -3.42 11.86 3.12
C THR A 135 -4.90 11.84 3.49
N PHE A 136 -5.73 11.11 2.73
CA PHE A 136 -7.19 11.21 2.88
C PHE A 136 -7.76 10.25 3.92
N VAL A 137 -7.12 9.12 4.18
CA VAL A 137 -7.69 8.08 5.04
C VAL A 137 -6.69 7.51 6.07
N PRO A 138 -5.83 8.35 6.67
CA PRO A 138 -4.80 7.88 7.60
C PRO A 138 -5.42 7.16 8.82
N GLU A 139 -6.64 7.52 9.20
CA GLU A 139 -7.31 6.96 10.38
C GLU A 139 -7.74 5.51 10.21
N ARG A 140 -7.95 5.07 8.96
CA ARG A 140 -8.32 3.69 8.63
C ARG A 140 -7.12 2.77 8.43
N LEU A 141 -5.91 3.34 8.44
CA LEU A 141 -4.65 2.61 8.33
C LEU A 141 -4.10 2.29 9.73
N THR A 142 -3.60 1.09 9.91
CA THR A 142 -2.86 0.74 11.12
C THR A 142 -1.50 1.44 11.16
N GLY A 143 -0.89 1.58 12.33
CA GLY A 143 0.43 2.19 12.46
C GLY A 143 1.50 1.49 11.62
N ARG A 144 1.46 0.14 11.53
CA ARG A 144 2.38 -0.64 10.70
C ARG A 144 2.17 -0.37 9.22
N GLU A 145 0.92 -0.29 8.75
CA GLU A 145 0.62 0.03 7.35
C GLU A 145 1.09 1.42 6.96
N ARG A 146 0.94 2.41 7.85
CA ARG A 146 1.47 3.77 7.59
C ARG A 146 2.98 3.76 7.42
N VAL A 147 3.71 3.09 8.32
CA VAL A 147 5.17 2.98 8.23
C VAL A 147 5.59 2.28 6.93
N LEU A 148 4.93 1.18 6.58
CA LEU A 148 5.18 0.46 5.32
C LEU A 148 4.88 1.34 4.09
N LEU A 149 3.76 2.08 4.08
CA LEU A 149 3.40 2.97 2.98
C LEU A 149 4.37 4.14 2.83
N VAL A 150 4.85 4.72 3.94
CA VAL A 150 5.88 5.78 3.91
C VAL A 150 7.20 5.21 3.36
N GLY A 151 7.64 4.05 3.85
CA GLY A 151 8.84 3.39 3.33
C GLY A 151 8.72 3.06 1.83
N LEU A 152 7.55 2.56 1.41
CA LEU A 152 7.27 2.23 0.02
C LEU A 152 7.22 3.49 -0.86
N ALA A 153 6.60 4.59 -0.40
CA ALA A 153 6.62 5.86 -1.10
C ALA A 153 8.04 6.39 -1.29
N THR A 154 8.88 6.33 -0.25
CA THR A 154 10.28 6.73 -0.32
C THR A 154 11.05 5.90 -1.34
N PHE A 155 10.85 4.57 -1.34
CA PHE A 155 11.45 3.68 -2.31
C PHE A 155 10.98 3.98 -3.75
N MET A 156 9.68 4.20 -3.97
CA MET A 156 9.13 4.53 -5.29
C MET A 156 9.68 5.85 -5.83
N ILE A 157 9.80 6.88 -4.97
CA ILE A 157 10.40 8.18 -5.33
C ILE A 157 11.87 7.99 -5.72
N ALA A 158 12.61 7.20 -4.94
CA ALA A 158 14.03 6.97 -5.20
C ALA A 158 14.29 6.12 -6.46
N SER A 159 13.35 5.24 -6.84
CA SER A 159 13.47 4.33 -7.98
C SER A 159 13.23 5.01 -9.33
N GLN A 160 12.54 6.16 -9.36
CA GLN A 160 12.14 6.85 -10.59
C GLN A 160 12.39 8.34 -10.50
N GLN A 161 13.21 8.88 -11.38
CA GLN A 161 13.54 10.32 -11.38
C GLN A 161 12.31 11.21 -11.61
N SER A 162 11.37 10.80 -12.47
CA SER A 162 10.11 11.52 -12.71
C SER A 162 9.16 11.55 -11.50
N SER A 163 9.33 10.64 -10.55
CA SER A 163 8.53 10.61 -9.32
C SER A 163 8.90 11.72 -8.33
N VAL A 164 10.11 12.29 -8.41
CA VAL A 164 10.54 13.37 -7.51
C VAL A 164 9.71 14.64 -7.74
N PRO A 165 9.64 15.23 -8.95
CA PRO A 165 8.80 16.41 -9.17
C PRO A 165 7.32 16.12 -8.96
N LEU A 166 6.84 14.92 -9.31
CA LEU A 166 5.47 14.50 -9.04
C LEU A 166 5.17 14.54 -7.55
N ALA A 167 6.02 13.95 -6.71
CA ALA A 167 5.85 13.94 -5.27
C ALA A 167 5.91 15.35 -4.67
N CYS A 168 6.83 16.20 -5.14
CA CYS A 168 6.97 17.59 -4.68
C CYS A 168 5.71 18.44 -4.96
N VAL A 169 5.02 18.18 -6.06
CA VAL A 169 3.79 18.91 -6.40
C VAL A 169 2.57 18.26 -5.75
N LEU A 170 2.46 16.94 -5.83
CA LEU A 170 1.27 16.21 -5.42
C LEU A 170 1.11 16.17 -3.88
N ALA A 171 2.19 15.95 -3.13
CA ALA A 171 2.11 15.83 -1.68
C ALA A 171 1.55 17.09 -0.99
N PRO A 172 2.02 18.33 -1.27
CA PRO A 172 1.43 19.52 -0.68
C PRO A 172 0.00 19.79 -1.15
N VAL A 173 -0.33 19.51 -2.43
CA VAL A 173 -1.71 19.64 -2.94
C VAL A 173 -2.64 18.70 -2.21
N LEU A 174 -2.28 17.42 -2.07
CA LEU A 174 -3.06 16.45 -1.34
C LEU A 174 -3.19 16.82 0.15
N ALA A 175 -2.11 17.31 0.78
CA ALA A 175 -2.13 17.75 2.16
C ALA A 175 -3.08 18.97 2.36
N ALA A 176 -3.05 19.94 1.45
CA ALA A 176 -3.93 21.09 1.48
C ALA A 176 -5.41 20.70 1.27
N THR A 177 -5.69 19.82 0.29
CA THR A 177 -7.06 19.32 0.05
C THR A 177 -7.54 18.43 1.20
N GLY A 178 -6.69 17.58 1.75
CA GLY A 178 -7.01 16.76 2.93
C GLY A 178 -7.32 17.62 4.16
N ALA A 179 -6.59 18.71 4.38
CA ALA A 179 -6.85 19.67 5.44
C ALA A 179 -8.17 20.43 5.21
N ALA A 180 -8.47 20.81 3.96
CA ALA A 180 -9.70 21.51 3.60
C ALA A 180 -10.94 20.61 3.75
N ILE A 181 -10.86 19.33 3.39
CA ILE A 181 -11.95 18.35 3.55
C ILE A 181 -12.11 17.93 5.01
N GLY A 182 -11.00 17.89 5.76
CA GLY A 182 -10.97 17.52 7.17
C GLY A 182 -11.35 18.63 8.14
N GLY A 183 -11.89 19.77 7.69
CA GLY A 183 -12.35 20.99 8.35
C GLY A 183 -12.19 21.11 9.89
N PRO A 184 -12.29 22.27 10.52
CA PRO A 184 -12.02 22.47 11.95
C PRO A 184 -12.99 21.76 12.89
N ASP A 185 -14.02 21.05 12.38
CA ASP A 185 -15.01 20.31 13.15
C ASP A 185 -14.60 18.88 13.55
N ARG A 186 -13.47 18.76 14.26
CA ARG A 186 -13.19 17.54 15.04
C ARG A 186 -13.13 17.82 16.55
N PRO A 187 -14.23 18.30 17.19
CA PRO A 187 -14.26 18.52 18.63
C PRO A 187 -14.38 17.23 19.46
N HIS A 188 -14.71 16.07 18.85
CA HIS A 188 -15.18 14.91 19.63
C HIS A 188 -14.09 14.01 20.24
N ARG A 189 -12.87 14.01 19.74
CA ARG A 189 -11.83 13.10 20.28
C ARG A 189 -11.34 13.48 21.69
N HIS A 190 -11.34 14.76 22.03
CA HIS A 190 -10.96 15.23 23.37
C HIS A 190 -12.10 15.09 24.38
N GLN A 191 -13.36 15.20 23.93
CA GLN A 191 -14.52 15.02 24.82
C GLN A 191 -14.78 13.56 25.15
N ASP A 192 -14.55 12.60 24.21
CA ASP A 192 -14.68 11.17 24.49
C ASP A 192 -13.61 10.68 25.48
N LYS A 193 -12.37 11.17 25.36
CA LYS A 193 -11.34 10.86 26.38
C LYS A 193 -11.68 11.46 27.72
N ARG A 194 -12.27 12.65 27.78
CA ARG A 194 -12.72 13.26 29.05
C ARG A 194 -13.97 12.59 29.62
N ARG A 195 -14.89 12.10 28.78
CA ARG A 195 -16.04 11.29 29.19
C ARG A 195 -15.61 9.93 29.72
N ALA A 196 -14.73 9.22 28.99
CA ALA A 196 -14.17 7.95 29.46
C ALA A 196 -13.40 8.10 30.77
N ALA A 197 -12.61 9.15 30.93
CA ALA A 197 -11.93 9.46 32.21
C ALA A 197 -12.89 9.80 33.34
N LYS A 198 -13.99 10.51 33.06
CA LYS A 198 -15.04 10.79 34.07
C LYS A 198 -15.81 9.54 34.46
N VAL A 199 -16.14 8.65 33.55
CA VAL A 199 -16.81 7.37 33.83
C VAL A 199 -15.90 6.44 34.64
N CYS A 200 -14.59 6.40 34.38
CA CYS A 200 -13.64 5.70 35.25
C CYS A 200 -13.50 6.34 36.64
N ALA A 201 -13.56 7.66 36.75
CA ALA A 201 -13.43 8.34 38.04
C ALA A 201 -14.69 8.23 38.91
N THR A 202 -15.88 8.09 38.32
CA THR A 202 -17.15 7.90 39.04
C THR A 202 -17.47 6.45 39.37
N GLY A 203 -16.77 5.47 38.72
CA GLY A 203 -16.98 4.03 38.93
C GLY A 203 -16.31 3.44 40.19
N VAL A 204 -15.59 4.22 41.00
CA VAL A 204 -14.87 3.75 42.21
C VAL A 204 -15.61 4.10 43.53
N ALA A 205 -16.86 4.55 43.49
CA ALA A 205 -17.70 4.61 44.67
C ALA A 205 -18.50 3.30 44.81
N PHE A 206 -17.81 2.21 45.15
CA PHE A 206 -18.46 0.97 45.55
C PHE A 206 -19.00 1.17 46.96
N HIS A 207 -20.31 1.36 47.05
CA HIS A 207 -21.05 1.42 48.33
C HIS A 207 -21.05 0.00 48.91
N SER A 208 -20.33 -0.22 50.01
CA SER A 208 -20.41 -1.48 50.77
C SER A 208 -21.76 -1.57 51.46
N PRO A 209 -22.57 -2.63 51.24
CA PRO A 209 -23.79 -2.82 52.00
C PRO A 209 -23.45 -3.27 53.41
N SER A 210 -23.86 -2.45 54.42
CA SER A 210 -23.87 -2.83 55.84
C SER A 210 -24.98 -3.86 56.06
N TRP A 211 -24.63 -5.07 56.47
CA TRP A 211 -25.58 -6.08 56.93
C TRP A 211 -25.95 -5.80 58.40
N PRO A 212 -27.24 -5.70 58.77
CA PRO A 212 -27.64 -5.66 60.16
C PRO A 212 -27.55 -7.06 60.78
N GLY A 213 -27.04 -7.10 62.00
CA GLY A 213 -26.72 -8.31 62.74
C GLY A 213 -27.93 -9.23 63.08
N LEU A 214 -27.59 -10.50 63.15
CA LEU A 214 -28.39 -11.52 63.78
C LEU A 214 -27.95 -11.59 65.27
N ALA A 215 -28.89 -11.27 66.12
CA ALA A 215 -28.93 -11.73 67.49
C ALA A 215 -29.94 -12.89 67.61
#